data_ea3350155325d338e4f66701c90d1e71
#
_entry.id   ea3350155325d338e4f66701c90d1e71
#
_cell.length_a   1.000
_cell.length_b   1.000
_cell.length_c   1.000
_cell.angle_alpha   90.00
_cell.angle_beta   90.00
_cell.angle_gamma   90.00
#
_symmetry.space_group_name_H-M   'P 1'
#
loop_
_entity.id
_entity.type
_entity.pdbx_description
1 polymer ?
#
loop_
_entity_poly.entity_id
_entity_poly.type
_entity_poly.pdbx_seq_one_letter_code
_entity_poly.pdbx_strand_id
1 'polypeptide(L)'
;GLFDVVNFECDYIMGRRLTYDKDEDYHFEEDVIPFVNQLKEDIFKKKGKTLEDFYSDALKEFKAIDGKIVELCNQKKKTLQRNAYAYYLHCFVRLGLSILKEGDIYDSANVFEDDKTKKIDETEEEAFFKRSLTAVENIAGQFSESENPSELNKNRVFLSEQLRVAGIQNNYGIYKLEMPTGSGKTHASLRYAINNACSHNKKRIFYITAFLSVLEQNAAVIKKTLSDSDYILEHHSNIISERDTNSEIESSSFDYRQKQYLIDSWNSPVVLTTMVQFFQTMFKDKSSNIRRFHQFIDGVIIIDEVQSLPVNVLYHFNLMMNF
;
A
#
# COMPACT_ATOMS: atom_id res chain seq x y z
N GLY A 1 -1.13 -9.81 18.72
CA GLY A 1 -0.27 -9.19 17.72
C GLY A 1 0.19 -10.17 16.65
N LEU A 2 1.12 -9.75 15.82
CA LEU A 2 1.67 -10.54 14.71
C LEU A 2 2.22 -11.92 15.15
N PHE A 3 2.74 -11.97 16.37
CA PHE A 3 3.29 -13.20 16.95
C PHE A 3 2.24 -14.19 17.42
N ASP A 4 1.04 -13.73 17.76
CA ASP A 4 -0.05 -14.59 18.21
C ASP A 4 -0.66 -15.40 17.05
N VAL A 5 -0.55 -14.88 15.82
CA VAL A 5 -0.97 -15.61 14.62
C VAL A 5 0.07 -16.64 14.18
N VAL A 6 1.35 -16.44 14.55
CA VAL A 6 2.47 -17.33 14.15
C VAL A 6 2.55 -18.59 15.03
N ASN A 7 2.02 -18.55 16.24
CA ASN A 7 1.98 -19.70 17.13
C ASN A 7 0.65 -20.46 16.96
N PHE A 8 0.47 -21.10 15.84
CA PHE A 8 -0.64 -22.02 15.55
C PHE A 8 -0.55 -23.35 16.35
N GLU A 9 -0.14 -23.32 17.59
CA GLU A 9 -0.39 -24.42 18.49
C GLU A 9 -1.75 -24.18 19.14
N CYS A 10 -2.63 -25.08 18.91
CA CYS A 10 -4.05 -25.29 19.19
C CYS A 10 -4.77 -24.53 20.33
N ASP A 11 -4.13 -23.70 21.11
CA ASP A 11 -4.71 -23.00 22.26
C ASP A 11 -4.84 -21.47 22.07
N TYR A 12 -4.58 -20.97 20.87
CA TYR A 12 -4.54 -19.53 20.62
C TYR A 12 -5.92 -18.93 20.43
N ILE A 13 -6.04 -17.68 20.86
CA ILE A 13 -7.26 -16.85 20.86
C ILE A 13 -7.97 -16.84 19.49
N MET A 14 -7.25 -16.88 18.37
CA MET A 14 -7.86 -17.01 17.04
C MET A 14 -8.38 -18.42 16.75
N GLY A 15 -7.65 -19.47 17.13
CA GLY A 15 -8.15 -20.84 17.05
C GLY A 15 -9.42 -21.03 17.87
N ARG A 16 -9.46 -20.52 19.11
CA ARG A 16 -10.66 -20.56 19.98
C ARG A 16 -11.82 -19.71 19.47
N ARG A 17 -11.55 -18.61 18.77
CA ARG A 17 -12.59 -17.78 18.16
C ARG A 17 -13.11 -18.32 16.83
N LEU A 18 -12.32 -19.15 16.13
CA LEU A 18 -12.70 -19.80 14.89
C LEU A 18 -13.16 -21.25 15.08
N THR A 19 -12.72 -21.92 16.14
CA THR A 19 -13.24 -23.23 16.55
C THR A 19 -14.40 -22.99 17.50
N TYR A 20 -15.58 -23.15 16.98
CA TYR A 20 -16.82 -23.14 17.73
C TYR A 20 -16.78 -24.25 18.80
N ASP A 21 -16.90 -23.86 20.07
CA ASP A 21 -17.22 -24.82 21.13
C ASP A 21 -18.72 -25.13 21.00
N LYS A 22 -19.03 -26.36 20.61
CA LYS A 22 -20.40 -26.81 20.36
C LYS A 22 -21.29 -26.84 21.61
N ASP A 23 -20.69 -26.56 22.77
CA ASP A 23 -21.36 -26.70 24.08
C ASP A 23 -21.81 -25.36 24.69
N GLU A 24 -21.57 -24.21 24.04
CA GLU A 24 -22.16 -22.93 24.48
C GLU A 24 -23.29 -22.53 23.55
N ASP A 25 -24.47 -22.29 24.13
CA ASP A 25 -25.77 -21.91 23.61
C ASP A 25 -25.77 -20.79 22.54
N TYR A 26 -25.16 -21.01 21.39
CA TYR A 26 -25.36 -20.17 20.21
C TYR A 26 -26.24 -20.88 19.21
N HIS A 27 -27.51 -20.51 19.17
CA HIS A 27 -28.46 -20.95 18.15
C HIS A 27 -28.17 -20.27 16.79
N PHE A 28 -26.97 -20.53 16.24
CA PHE A 28 -26.56 -19.96 14.95
C PHE A 28 -27.57 -20.27 13.85
N GLU A 29 -28.15 -21.47 13.86
CA GLU A 29 -29.14 -21.89 12.89
C GLU A 29 -30.50 -21.17 13.10
N GLU A 30 -30.88 -20.85 14.33
CA GLU A 30 -32.14 -20.22 14.64
C GLU A 30 -32.12 -18.69 14.55
N ASP A 31 -31.03 -18.06 14.98
CA ASP A 31 -30.91 -16.60 15.06
C ASP A 31 -30.21 -15.96 13.86
N VAL A 32 -29.13 -16.57 13.35
CA VAL A 32 -28.29 -15.98 12.30
C VAL A 32 -28.76 -16.36 10.90
N ILE A 33 -29.22 -17.59 10.65
CA ILE A 33 -29.66 -18.03 9.32
C ILE A 33 -30.87 -17.26 8.82
N PRO A 34 -31.94 -16.96 9.62
CA PRO A 34 -33.03 -16.12 9.17
C PRO A 34 -32.58 -14.74 8.74
N PHE A 35 -31.68 -14.12 9.50
CA PHE A 35 -31.10 -12.80 9.16
C PHE A 35 -30.24 -12.86 7.90
N VAL A 36 -29.39 -13.89 7.76
CA VAL A 36 -28.60 -14.14 6.56
C VAL A 36 -29.50 -14.41 5.35
N ASN A 37 -30.62 -15.12 5.53
CA ASN A 37 -31.55 -15.36 4.44
C ASN A 37 -32.28 -14.08 3.98
N GLN A 38 -32.53 -13.13 4.88
CA GLN A 38 -33.05 -11.82 4.54
C GLN A 38 -31.99 -10.96 3.78
N LEU A 39 -30.74 -11.00 4.18
CA LEU A 39 -29.62 -10.41 3.45
C LEU A 39 -29.38 -11.09 2.10
N LYS A 40 -29.65 -12.40 1.96
CA LYS A 40 -29.54 -13.13 0.69
C LYS A 40 -30.39 -12.51 -0.41
N GLU A 41 -31.59 -12.08 -0.11
CA GLU A 41 -32.47 -11.51 -1.13
C GLU A 41 -31.94 -10.20 -1.70
N ASP A 42 -31.32 -9.35 -0.89
CA ASP A 42 -30.87 -8.03 -1.30
C ASP A 42 -29.49 -8.02 -1.96
N ILE A 43 -28.55 -8.81 -1.43
CA ILE A 43 -27.15 -8.78 -1.88
C ILE A 43 -26.88 -9.82 -2.97
N PHE A 44 -27.35 -11.06 -2.79
CA PHE A 44 -27.03 -12.16 -3.70
C PHE A 44 -27.94 -12.20 -4.93
N LYS A 45 -29.22 -11.79 -4.79
CA LYS A 45 -30.15 -11.71 -5.92
C LYS A 45 -29.69 -10.73 -7.00
N LYS A 46 -29.06 -9.61 -6.61
CA LYS A 46 -28.44 -8.67 -7.54
C LYS A 46 -27.25 -9.26 -8.33
N LYS A 47 -26.61 -10.30 -7.80
CA LYS A 47 -25.46 -10.98 -8.43
C LYS A 47 -25.81 -12.33 -9.07
N GLY A 48 -27.07 -12.78 -8.99
CA GLY A 48 -27.52 -14.06 -9.56
C GLY A 48 -26.83 -15.28 -8.93
N LYS A 49 -26.37 -15.19 -7.67
CA LYS A 49 -25.65 -16.26 -6.95
C LYS A 49 -26.37 -16.58 -5.64
N THR A 50 -26.27 -17.83 -5.19
CA THR A 50 -26.72 -18.25 -3.86
C THR A 50 -25.58 -18.05 -2.83
N LEU A 51 -25.89 -18.16 -1.54
CA LEU A 51 -24.86 -18.14 -0.49
C LEU A 51 -23.91 -19.34 -0.62
N GLU A 52 -24.46 -20.49 -0.99
CA GLU A 52 -23.71 -21.71 -1.23
C GLU A 52 -22.72 -21.55 -2.41
N ASP A 53 -23.16 -20.89 -3.49
CA ASP A 53 -22.29 -20.57 -4.62
C ASP A 53 -21.17 -19.63 -4.18
N PHE A 54 -21.49 -18.58 -3.42
CA PHE A 54 -20.52 -17.64 -2.89
C PHE A 54 -19.50 -18.33 -1.98
N TYR A 55 -19.97 -19.18 -1.06
CA TYR A 55 -19.10 -19.96 -0.17
C TYR A 55 -18.18 -20.92 -0.95
N SER A 56 -18.76 -21.62 -1.94
CA SER A 56 -18.01 -22.53 -2.81
C SER A 56 -16.91 -21.81 -3.59
N ASP A 57 -17.23 -20.62 -4.13
CA ASP A 57 -16.27 -19.81 -4.86
C ASP A 57 -15.17 -19.27 -3.94
N ALA A 58 -15.54 -18.74 -2.77
CA ALA A 58 -14.59 -18.27 -1.77
C ALA A 58 -13.64 -19.39 -1.30
N LEU A 59 -14.16 -20.62 -1.13
CA LEU A 59 -13.34 -21.77 -0.75
C LEU A 59 -12.36 -22.17 -1.88
N LYS A 60 -12.76 -22.09 -3.15
CA LYS A 60 -11.88 -22.34 -4.29
C LYS A 60 -10.77 -21.30 -4.36
N GLU A 61 -11.12 -20.02 -4.21
CA GLU A 61 -10.15 -18.93 -4.21
C GLU A 61 -9.17 -19.05 -3.05
N PHE A 62 -9.66 -19.35 -1.84
CA PHE A 62 -8.81 -19.60 -0.68
C PHE A 62 -7.82 -20.75 -0.91
N LYS A 63 -8.29 -21.88 -1.46
CA LYS A 63 -7.40 -23.02 -1.80
C LYS A 63 -6.35 -22.64 -2.86
N ALA A 64 -6.70 -21.81 -3.83
CA ALA A 64 -5.76 -21.33 -4.82
C ALA A 64 -4.69 -20.43 -4.21
N ILE A 65 -5.06 -19.54 -3.27
CA ILE A 65 -4.15 -18.69 -2.52
C ILE A 65 -3.25 -19.52 -1.63
N ASP A 66 -3.81 -20.48 -0.88
CA ASP A 66 -3.04 -21.40 -0.04
C ASP A 66 -1.99 -22.17 -0.84
N GLY A 67 -2.36 -22.68 -2.02
CA GLY A 67 -1.43 -23.31 -2.96
C GLY A 67 -0.26 -22.40 -3.35
N LYS A 68 -0.51 -21.13 -3.65
CA LYS A 68 0.54 -20.14 -3.95
C LYS A 68 1.43 -19.87 -2.74
N ILE A 69 0.86 -19.75 -1.55
CA ILE A 69 1.62 -19.57 -0.31
C ILE A 69 2.55 -20.76 -0.09
N VAL A 70 2.06 -21.98 -0.27
CA VAL A 70 2.88 -23.20 -0.17
C VAL A 70 4.00 -23.21 -1.20
N GLU A 71 3.74 -22.80 -2.43
CA GLU A 71 4.77 -22.70 -3.48
C GLU A 71 5.87 -21.69 -3.09
N LEU A 72 5.51 -20.51 -2.62
CA LEU A 72 6.46 -19.52 -2.11
C LEU A 72 7.30 -20.06 -0.93
N CYS A 73 6.68 -20.85 -0.04
CA CYS A 73 7.37 -21.46 1.09
C CYS A 73 8.36 -22.54 0.64
N ASN A 74 8.04 -23.31 -0.40
CA ASN A 74 8.90 -24.37 -0.93
C ASN A 74 10.22 -23.83 -1.51
N GLN A 75 10.28 -22.56 -1.87
CA GLN A 75 11.50 -21.88 -2.28
C GLN A 75 12.45 -21.56 -1.10
N LYS A 76 12.00 -21.75 0.14
CA LYS A 76 12.78 -21.46 1.36
C LYS A 76 13.42 -22.74 1.92
N LYS A 77 14.46 -22.56 2.74
CA LYS A 77 15.05 -23.69 3.49
C LYS A 77 13.99 -24.33 4.37
N LYS A 78 14.00 -25.68 4.50
CA LYS A 78 13.03 -26.46 5.28
C LYS A 78 12.77 -25.91 6.70
N THR A 79 13.81 -25.46 7.38
CA THR A 79 13.74 -24.89 8.73
C THR A 79 12.97 -23.56 8.81
N LEU A 80 12.80 -22.86 7.69
CA LEU A 80 12.13 -21.56 7.61
C LEU A 80 10.72 -21.65 7.00
N GLN A 81 10.36 -22.78 6.42
CA GLN A 81 9.09 -22.92 5.67
C GLN A 81 7.86 -22.69 6.54
N ARG A 82 7.83 -23.25 7.76
CA ARG A 82 6.70 -23.06 8.69
C ARG A 82 6.49 -21.58 9.04
N ASN A 83 7.56 -20.88 9.37
CA ASN A 83 7.48 -19.46 9.71
C ASN A 83 7.09 -18.59 8.49
N ALA A 84 7.59 -18.94 7.30
CA ALA A 84 7.24 -18.27 6.06
C ALA A 84 5.75 -18.46 5.75
N TYR A 85 5.22 -19.68 5.89
CA TYR A 85 3.81 -19.96 5.68
C TYR A 85 2.92 -19.12 6.61
N ALA A 86 3.20 -19.15 7.90
CA ALA A 86 2.45 -18.37 8.88
C ALA A 86 2.52 -16.87 8.58
N TYR A 87 3.66 -16.37 8.11
CA TYR A 87 3.84 -14.99 7.71
C TYR A 87 2.99 -14.61 6.49
N TYR A 88 3.03 -15.41 5.42
CA TYR A 88 2.25 -15.14 4.21
C TYR A 88 0.74 -15.25 4.45
N LEU A 89 0.32 -16.25 5.23
CA LEU A 89 -1.08 -16.35 5.65
C LEU A 89 -1.51 -15.12 6.46
N HIS A 90 -0.65 -14.65 7.37
CA HIS A 90 -0.91 -13.41 8.10
C HIS A 90 -1.05 -12.21 7.16
N CYS A 91 -0.17 -12.05 6.17
CA CYS A 91 -0.26 -10.97 5.19
C CYS A 91 -1.58 -11.02 4.41
N PHE A 92 -2.03 -12.22 4.02
CA PHE A 92 -3.31 -12.40 3.35
C PHE A 92 -4.50 -12.01 4.24
N VAL A 93 -4.53 -12.48 5.48
CA VAL A 93 -5.58 -12.11 6.46
C VAL A 93 -5.55 -10.61 6.73
N ARG A 94 -4.34 -10.03 6.86
CA ARG A 94 -4.17 -8.59 7.04
C ARG A 94 -4.71 -7.79 5.85
N LEU A 95 -4.52 -8.29 4.63
CA LEU A 95 -5.06 -7.68 3.42
C LEU A 95 -6.59 -7.65 3.45
N GLY A 96 -7.23 -8.78 3.72
CA GLY A 96 -8.69 -8.86 3.86
C GLY A 96 -9.22 -7.90 4.93
N LEU A 97 -8.58 -7.90 6.10
CA LEU A 97 -8.94 -6.99 7.19
C LEU A 97 -8.72 -5.51 6.83
N SER A 98 -7.69 -5.20 6.06
CA SER A 98 -7.40 -3.85 5.57
C SER A 98 -8.53 -3.33 4.68
N ILE A 99 -8.99 -4.14 3.73
CA ILE A 99 -10.08 -3.81 2.81
C ILE A 99 -11.40 -3.61 3.57
N LEU A 100 -11.71 -4.53 4.50
CA LEU A 100 -12.92 -4.44 5.33
C LEU A 100 -12.93 -3.18 6.19
N LYS A 101 -11.81 -2.87 6.86
CA LYS A 101 -11.69 -1.65 7.67
C LYS A 101 -11.80 -0.38 6.85
N GLU A 102 -11.23 -0.34 5.66
CA GLU A 102 -11.37 0.81 4.78
C GLU A 102 -12.82 1.01 4.35
N GLY A 103 -13.52 -0.07 3.98
CA GLY A 103 -14.93 -0.01 3.62
C GLY A 103 -15.82 0.49 4.76
N ASP A 104 -15.66 -0.08 5.95
CA ASP A 104 -16.40 0.27 7.16
C ASP A 104 -16.21 1.73 7.58
N ILE A 105 -14.96 2.19 7.62
CA ILE A 105 -14.63 3.58 7.99
C ILE A 105 -15.15 4.57 6.94
N TYR A 106 -14.98 4.23 5.64
CA TYR A 106 -15.47 5.08 4.57
C TYR A 106 -16.98 5.21 4.59
N ASP A 107 -17.69 4.10 4.77
CA ASP A 107 -19.16 4.08 4.84
C ASP A 107 -19.65 4.86 6.06
N SER A 108 -19.09 4.60 7.24
CA SER A 108 -19.41 5.30 8.48
C SER A 108 -19.16 6.81 8.41
N ALA A 109 -18.08 7.23 7.76
CA ALA A 109 -17.74 8.65 7.61
C ALA A 109 -18.73 9.39 6.69
N ASN A 110 -19.39 8.68 5.76
CA ASN A 110 -20.25 9.29 4.76
C ASN A 110 -21.76 9.16 5.05
N VAL A 111 -22.14 8.45 6.13
CA VAL A 111 -23.57 8.26 6.48
C VAL A 111 -24.22 9.54 7.03
N PHE A 112 -23.48 10.37 7.75
CA PHE A 112 -24.04 11.45 8.56
C PHE A 112 -23.68 12.87 8.08
N GLU A 113 -22.98 13.02 6.95
CA GLU A 113 -22.47 14.31 6.53
C GLU A 113 -22.91 14.68 5.11
N ASP A 114 -23.37 15.93 4.94
CA ASP A 114 -23.62 16.54 3.62
C ASP A 114 -22.30 16.67 2.82
N ASP A 115 -21.17 16.82 3.53
CA ASP A 115 -19.81 16.89 2.97
C ASP A 115 -19.15 15.50 3.01
N LYS A 116 -19.32 14.72 1.96
CA LYS A 116 -18.75 13.37 1.85
C LYS A 116 -17.24 13.41 1.67
N THR A 117 -16.53 12.58 2.43
CA THR A 117 -15.11 12.34 2.23
C THR A 117 -14.87 11.82 0.81
N LYS A 118 -14.16 12.59 0.00
CA LYS A 118 -13.93 12.24 -1.41
C LYS A 118 -12.76 11.26 -1.51
N LYS A 119 -13.02 10.06 -2.05
CA LYS A 119 -11.96 9.19 -2.57
C LYS A 119 -11.55 9.71 -3.95
N ILE A 120 -10.26 9.64 -4.23
CA ILE A 120 -9.74 9.83 -5.59
C ILE A 120 -10.20 8.62 -6.39
N ASP A 121 -10.97 8.86 -7.45
CA ASP A 121 -11.47 7.77 -8.29
C ASP A 121 -10.43 7.33 -9.35
N GLU A 122 -10.69 6.22 -10.01
CA GLU A 122 -9.78 5.66 -11.00
C GLU A 122 -9.53 6.61 -12.19
N THR A 123 -10.52 7.41 -12.57
CA THR A 123 -10.42 8.37 -13.68
C THR A 123 -9.50 9.54 -13.30
N GLU A 124 -9.62 10.01 -12.07
CA GLU A 124 -8.76 11.04 -11.50
C GLU A 124 -7.31 10.54 -11.35
N GLU A 125 -7.13 9.29 -10.87
CA GLU A 125 -5.81 8.65 -10.77
C GLU A 125 -5.13 8.54 -12.14
N GLU A 126 -5.83 8.01 -13.14
CA GLU A 126 -5.30 7.91 -14.51
C GLU A 126 -4.94 9.26 -15.10
N ALA A 127 -5.81 10.28 -14.93
CA ALA A 127 -5.55 11.62 -15.40
C ALA A 127 -4.31 12.22 -14.73
N PHE A 128 -4.14 12.00 -13.41
CA PHE A 128 -2.96 12.43 -12.68
C PHE A 128 -1.68 11.77 -13.23
N PHE A 129 -1.66 10.45 -13.43
CA PHE A 129 -0.48 9.78 -13.95
C PHE A 129 -0.12 10.21 -15.38
N LYS A 130 -1.10 10.46 -16.24
CA LYS A 130 -0.88 10.99 -17.60
C LYS A 130 -0.23 12.39 -17.58
N ARG A 131 -0.74 13.30 -16.72
CA ARG A 131 -0.13 14.63 -16.52
C ARG A 131 1.29 14.51 -15.93
N SER A 132 1.47 13.65 -14.96
CA SER A 132 2.76 13.36 -14.31
C SER A 132 3.79 12.83 -15.30
N LEU A 133 3.37 11.96 -16.22
CA LEU A 133 4.23 11.43 -17.28
C LEU A 133 4.75 12.59 -18.16
N THR A 134 3.86 13.46 -18.61
CA THR A 134 4.24 14.65 -19.40
C THR A 134 5.22 15.54 -18.63
N ALA A 135 4.99 15.73 -17.33
CA ALA A 135 5.84 16.58 -16.49
C ALA A 135 7.26 15.99 -16.34
N VAL A 136 7.40 14.71 -16.04
CA VAL A 136 8.73 14.07 -15.87
C VAL A 136 9.49 14.00 -17.20
N GLU A 137 8.81 13.76 -18.32
CA GLU A 137 9.46 13.72 -19.64
C GLU A 137 9.90 15.12 -20.09
N ASN A 138 9.12 16.18 -19.82
CA ASN A 138 9.54 17.57 -20.10
C ASN A 138 10.79 17.95 -19.30
N ILE A 139 10.88 17.60 -18.02
CA ILE A 139 12.09 17.86 -17.23
C ILE A 139 13.28 17.09 -17.79
N ALA A 140 13.09 15.82 -18.15
CA ALA A 140 14.16 15.01 -18.75
C ALA A 140 14.64 15.62 -20.09
N GLY A 141 13.73 16.16 -20.91
CA GLY A 141 14.02 16.86 -22.17
C GLY A 141 14.89 18.10 -21.96
N GLN A 142 14.56 18.93 -20.97
CA GLN A 142 15.33 20.15 -20.64
C GLN A 142 16.81 19.84 -20.30
N PHE A 143 17.08 18.70 -19.65
CA PHE A 143 18.48 18.28 -19.39
C PHE A 143 19.21 17.82 -20.66
N SER A 144 18.48 17.35 -21.67
CA SER A 144 19.03 16.85 -22.93
C SER A 144 19.37 17.98 -23.92
N GLU A 145 18.66 19.12 -23.84
CA GLU A 145 18.74 20.25 -24.79
C GLU A 145 19.86 21.26 -24.46
N SER A 146 20.68 21.00 -23.44
CA SER A 146 21.81 21.87 -23.10
C SER A 146 22.83 21.89 -24.24
N GLU A 147 23.14 23.08 -24.80
CA GLU A 147 24.06 23.24 -25.94
C GLU A 147 25.48 22.74 -25.68
N ASN A 148 25.92 22.71 -24.40
CA ASN A 148 27.22 22.16 -23.97
C ASN A 148 27.06 21.37 -22.67
N PRO A 149 26.50 20.16 -22.71
CA PRO A 149 26.27 19.39 -21.49
C PRO A 149 27.61 18.92 -20.92
N SER A 150 27.80 19.16 -19.61
CA SER A 150 28.92 18.56 -18.87
C SER A 150 28.84 17.03 -18.96
N GLU A 151 29.96 16.35 -18.78
CA GLU A 151 29.99 14.87 -18.80
C GLU A 151 29.05 14.28 -17.75
N LEU A 152 28.92 14.94 -16.58
CA LEU A 152 27.95 14.58 -15.56
C LEU A 152 26.51 14.65 -16.08
N ASN A 153 26.15 15.66 -16.83
CA ASN A 153 24.79 15.82 -17.38
C ASN A 153 24.51 14.78 -18.47
N LYS A 154 25.50 14.45 -19.31
CA LYS A 154 25.37 13.35 -20.30
C LYS A 154 25.07 12.02 -19.60
N ASN A 155 25.79 11.72 -18.52
CA ASN A 155 25.57 10.50 -17.73
C ASN A 155 24.20 10.50 -17.04
N ARG A 156 23.74 11.64 -16.52
CA ARG A 156 22.38 11.77 -15.95
C ARG A 156 21.29 11.47 -16.97
N VAL A 157 21.40 12.07 -18.18
CA VAL A 157 20.46 11.83 -19.27
C VAL A 157 20.45 10.36 -19.66
N PHE A 158 21.62 9.76 -19.85
CA PHE A 158 21.76 8.35 -20.20
C PHE A 158 21.12 7.42 -19.16
N LEU A 159 21.43 7.60 -17.87
CA LEU A 159 20.86 6.80 -16.79
C LEU A 159 19.35 7.00 -16.65
N SER A 160 18.89 8.25 -16.77
CA SER A 160 17.46 8.56 -16.73
C SER A 160 16.69 7.90 -17.88
N GLU A 161 17.28 7.82 -19.07
CA GLU A 161 16.66 7.16 -20.22
C GLU A 161 16.62 5.63 -20.04
N GLN A 162 17.67 5.02 -19.50
CA GLN A 162 17.64 3.59 -19.15
C GLN A 162 16.52 3.28 -18.15
N LEU A 163 16.31 4.13 -17.14
CA LEU A 163 15.25 3.95 -16.16
C LEU A 163 13.85 4.17 -16.76
N ARG A 164 13.69 5.07 -17.71
CA ARG A 164 12.44 5.22 -18.47
C ARG A 164 12.09 3.92 -19.20
N VAL A 165 13.04 3.37 -19.95
CA VAL A 165 12.85 2.12 -20.70
C VAL A 165 12.56 0.95 -19.75
N ALA A 166 13.30 0.85 -18.65
CA ALA A 166 13.06 -0.16 -17.63
C ALA A 166 11.66 -0.02 -16.99
N GLY A 167 11.20 1.22 -16.74
CA GLY A 167 9.85 1.48 -16.22
C GLY A 167 8.76 0.98 -17.15
N ILE A 168 8.92 1.12 -18.45
CA ILE A 168 7.98 0.62 -19.46
C ILE A 168 8.02 -0.91 -19.57
N GLN A 169 9.19 -1.52 -19.46
CA GLN A 169 9.37 -2.97 -19.68
C GLN A 169 9.07 -3.82 -18.46
N ASN A 170 9.37 -3.32 -17.26
CA ASN A 170 9.29 -4.09 -16.02
C ASN A 170 7.89 -4.02 -15.43
N ASN A 171 7.16 -5.13 -15.39
CA ASN A 171 5.81 -5.14 -14.80
C ASN A 171 5.83 -5.49 -13.30
N TYR A 172 6.37 -6.66 -12.96
CA TYR A 172 6.48 -7.14 -11.58
C TYR A 172 7.92 -7.52 -11.26
N GLY A 173 8.31 -7.35 -10.01
CA GLY A 173 9.60 -7.81 -9.51
C GLY A 173 10.29 -6.81 -8.61
N ILE A 174 11.44 -7.22 -8.10
CA ILE A 174 12.32 -6.42 -7.26
C ILE A 174 13.52 -6.02 -8.10
N TYR A 175 13.72 -4.71 -8.23
CA TYR A 175 14.80 -4.14 -9.04
C TYR A 175 15.73 -3.34 -8.16
N LYS A 176 17.04 -3.43 -8.40
CA LYS A 176 18.05 -2.67 -7.72
C LYS A 176 18.51 -1.52 -8.60
N LEU A 177 18.46 -0.31 -8.04
CA LEU A 177 18.99 0.89 -8.68
C LEU A 177 20.29 1.32 -8.00
N GLU A 178 21.40 1.26 -8.73
CA GLU A 178 22.69 1.79 -8.30
C GLU A 178 23.07 3.00 -9.14
N MET A 179 23.16 4.15 -8.50
CA MET A 179 23.56 5.40 -9.15
C MET A 179 24.52 6.16 -8.22
N PRO A 180 25.55 6.84 -8.77
CA PRO A 180 26.43 7.68 -7.98
C PRO A 180 25.68 8.81 -7.25
N THR A 181 26.21 9.30 -6.16
CA THR A 181 25.69 10.49 -5.47
C THR A 181 25.70 11.69 -6.41
N GLY A 182 24.66 12.52 -6.35
CA GLY A 182 24.52 13.68 -7.23
C GLY A 182 24.15 13.38 -8.68
N SER A 183 23.91 12.11 -9.06
CA SER A 183 23.50 11.74 -10.43
C SER A 183 22.03 11.99 -10.77
N GLY A 184 21.24 12.54 -9.84
CA GLY A 184 19.80 12.78 -10.04
C GLY A 184 18.92 11.57 -9.75
N LYS A 185 19.32 10.71 -8.81
CA LYS A 185 18.60 9.47 -8.40
C LYS A 185 17.09 9.70 -8.17
N THR A 186 16.71 10.76 -7.45
CA THR A 186 15.32 11.08 -7.14
C THR A 186 14.49 11.30 -8.41
N HIS A 187 14.98 12.11 -9.34
CA HIS A 187 14.27 12.34 -10.60
C HIS A 187 14.23 11.09 -11.48
N ALA A 188 15.32 10.34 -11.55
CA ALA A 188 15.42 9.14 -12.35
C ALA A 188 14.52 8.00 -11.82
N SER A 189 14.46 7.81 -10.50
CA SER A 189 13.56 6.82 -9.88
C SER A 189 12.09 7.24 -9.99
N LEU A 190 11.78 8.55 -9.88
CA LEU A 190 10.43 9.06 -10.12
C LEU A 190 10.01 8.83 -11.57
N ARG A 191 10.89 9.11 -12.54
CA ARG A 191 10.63 8.87 -13.97
C ARG A 191 10.37 7.40 -14.25
N TYR A 192 11.16 6.49 -13.64
CA TYR A 192 10.88 5.05 -13.68
C TYR A 192 9.48 4.72 -13.16
N ALA A 193 9.13 5.21 -11.97
CA ALA A 193 7.87 4.88 -11.32
C ALA A 193 6.65 5.40 -12.09
N ILE A 194 6.70 6.62 -12.61
CA ILE A 194 5.61 7.20 -13.41
C ILE A 194 5.45 6.45 -14.74
N ASN A 195 6.55 6.13 -15.45
CA ASN A 195 6.49 5.33 -16.67
C ASN A 195 5.93 3.92 -16.39
N ASN A 196 6.33 3.31 -15.27
CA ASN A 196 5.82 2.00 -14.85
C ASN A 196 4.33 2.07 -14.52
N ALA A 197 3.90 3.08 -13.77
CA ALA A 197 2.49 3.26 -13.42
C ALA A 197 1.61 3.42 -14.67
N CYS A 198 2.01 4.26 -15.61
CA CYS A 198 1.28 4.45 -16.87
C CYS A 198 1.25 3.20 -17.76
N SER A 199 2.37 2.46 -17.83
CA SER A 199 2.49 1.30 -18.74
C SER A 199 1.78 0.05 -18.22
N HIS A 200 1.62 -0.07 -16.90
CA HIS A 200 1.11 -1.28 -16.25
C HIS A 200 -0.10 -1.03 -15.35
N ASN A 201 -0.79 0.11 -15.50
CA ASN A 201 -1.97 0.51 -14.72
C ASN A 201 -1.76 0.41 -13.20
N LYS A 202 -0.57 0.84 -12.72
CA LYS A 202 -0.32 0.87 -11.28
C LYS A 202 -1.12 2.00 -10.65
N LYS A 203 -1.65 1.72 -9.45
CA LYS A 203 -2.56 2.65 -8.77
C LYS A 203 -1.84 3.67 -7.91
N ARG A 204 -0.65 3.33 -7.39
CA ARG A 204 0.07 4.18 -6.43
C ARG A 204 1.58 4.09 -6.58
N ILE A 205 2.24 5.18 -6.20
CA ILE A 205 3.69 5.23 -6.04
C ILE A 205 4.00 5.56 -4.59
N PHE A 206 4.75 4.67 -3.93
CA PHE A 206 5.28 4.88 -2.58
C PHE A 206 6.75 5.24 -2.67
N TYR A 207 7.12 6.41 -2.16
CA TYR A 207 8.50 6.84 -2.04
C TYR A 207 8.90 6.79 -0.56
N ILE A 208 9.73 5.82 -0.21
CA ILE A 208 10.07 5.48 1.18
C ILE A 208 11.53 5.83 1.42
N THR A 209 11.79 6.66 2.43
CA THR A 209 13.14 7.09 2.81
C THR A 209 13.47 6.70 4.24
N ALA A 210 14.77 6.53 4.52
CA ALA A 210 15.23 6.19 5.86
C ALA A 210 15.11 7.36 6.85
N PHE A 211 15.34 8.59 6.37
CA PHE A 211 15.47 9.77 7.22
C PHE A 211 14.47 10.86 6.83
N LEU A 212 13.95 11.55 7.84
CA LEU A 212 12.97 12.61 7.66
C LEU A 212 13.50 13.78 6.81
N SER A 213 14.73 14.23 7.06
CA SER A 213 15.35 15.30 6.28
C SER A 213 15.49 14.98 4.79
N VAL A 214 15.75 13.70 4.46
CA VAL A 214 15.79 13.23 3.08
C VAL A 214 14.38 13.18 2.49
N LEU A 215 13.39 12.80 3.30
CA LEU A 215 11.98 12.81 2.88
C LEU A 215 11.55 14.23 2.48
N GLU A 216 11.78 15.22 3.33
CA GLU A 216 11.43 16.62 3.08
C GLU A 216 12.10 17.16 1.81
N GLN A 217 13.40 16.86 1.63
CA GLN A 217 14.13 17.23 0.43
C GLN A 217 13.56 16.57 -0.84
N ASN A 218 13.30 15.27 -0.79
CA ASN A 218 12.72 14.53 -1.92
C ASN A 218 11.28 14.97 -2.19
N ALA A 219 10.49 15.27 -1.16
CA ALA A 219 9.13 15.78 -1.28
C ALA A 219 9.09 17.12 -2.03
N ALA A 220 9.98 18.05 -1.69
CA ALA A 220 10.08 19.33 -2.38
C ALA A 220 10.40 19.13 -3.88
N VAL A 221 11.31 18.22 -4.22
CA VAL A 221 11.66 17.89 -5.60
C VAL A 221 10.46 17.25 -6.32
N ILE A 222 9.83 16.25 -5.73
CA ILE A 222 8.71 15.51 -6.34
C ILE A 222 7.51 16.42 -6.55
N LYS A 223 7.12 17.24 -5.57
CA LYS A 223 6.02 18.20 -5.70
C LYS A 223 6.28 19.22 -6.78
N LYS A 224 7.51 19.75 -6.85
CA LYS A 224 7.90 20.68 -7.91
C LYS A 224 7.85 20.04 -9.29
N THR A 225 8.24 18.76 -9.40
CA THR A 225 8.26 18.01 -10.66
C THR A 225 6.85 17.73 -11.17
N LEU A 226 5.98 17.25 -10.30
CA LEU A 226 4.63 16.81 -10.68
C LEU A 226 3.62 17.97 -10.71
N SER A 227 3.92 19.10 -10.05
CA SER A 227 3.11 20.34 -10.04
C SER A 227 1.65 20.16 -9.61
N ASP A 228 1.32 19.07 -8.91
CA ASP A 228 -0.04 18.71 -8.52
C ASP A 228 -0.01 18.16 -7.07
N SER A 229 0.09 19.10 -6.11
CA SER A 229 0.34 18.79 -4.69
C SER A 229 -0.80 18.01 -4.01
N ASP A 230 -2.02 18.13 -4.52
CA ASP A 230 -3.22 17.52 -3.92
C ASP A 230 -3.23 15.99 -4.05
N TYR A 231 -2.51 15.47 -5.04
CA TYR A 231 -2.33 14.03 -5.27
C TYR A 231 -1.07 13.45 -4.63
N ILE A 232 -0.32 14.28 -3.87
CA ILE A 232 0.93 13.90 -3.23
C ILE A 232 0.78 13.99 -1.71
N LEU A 233 0.71 12.85 -1.06
CA LEU A 233 0.59 12.75 0.38
C LEU A 233 1.96 12.60 1.03
N GLU A 234 2.31 13.51 1.94
CA GLU A 234 3.42 13.31 2.88
C GLU A 234 2.91 12.74 4.19
N HIS A 235 3.53 11.66 4.66
CA HIS A 235 3.19 11.06 5.94
C HIS A 235 4.43 10.69 6.75
N HIS A 236 4.67 11.44 7.82
CA HIS A 236 5.76 11.22 8.78
C HIS A 236 5.37 11.68 10.20
N SER A 237 6.22 11.39 11.19
CA SER A 237 5.91 11.63 12.60
C SER A 237 5.66 13.11 12.96
N ASN A 238 6.33 14.04 12.27
CA ASN A 238 6.20 15.47 12.60
C ASN A 238 4.84 16.05 12.19
N ILE A 239 4.24 15.57 11.11
CA ILE A 239 2.86 15.98 10.75
C ILE A 239 1.86 15.61 11.86
N ILE A 240 2.15 14.58 12.64
CA ILE A 240 1.31 14.17 13.78
C ILE A 240 1.53 15.11 14.98
N SER A 241 2.76 15.57 15.23
CA SER A 241 3.08 16.46 16.37
C SER A 241 2.66 17.92 16.16
N GLU A 242 2.65 18.42 14.93
CA GLU A 242 2.11 19.74 14.60
C GLU A 242 0.59 19.83 14.82
N ARG A 243 -0.10 18.69 14.89
CA ARG A 243 -1.54 18.57 15.12
C ARG A 243 -1.94 18.82 16.58
N ASP A 244 -1.10 18.38 17.53
CA ASP A 244 -1.39 18.51 18.97
C ASP A 244 -1.30 19.97 19.43
N THR A 245 -0.60 20.84 18.68
CA THR A 245 -0.40 22.24 19.02
C THR A 245 -1.41 23.22 18.39
N ASN A 246 -2.06 22.85 17.26
CA ASN A 246 -3.02 23.71 16.55
C ASN A 246 -4.47 23.17 16.60
N SER A 247 -4.77 22.21 17.46
CA SER A 247 -5.93 21.33 17.36
C SER A 247 -7.31 21.92 17.70
N GLU A 248 -7.40 23.13 18.29
CA GLU A 248 -8.70 23.65 18.76
C GLU A 248 -9.45 24.51 17.73
N ILE A 249 -8.79 25.05 16.72
CA ILE A 249 -9.40 26.02 15.79
C ILE A 249 -9.62 25.42 14.38
N GLU A 250 -8.78 24.47 13.94
CA GLU A 250 -8.86 23.92 12.58
C GLU A 250 -9.60 22.57 12.48
N SER A 251 -9.88 21.92 13.60
CA SER A 251 -10.46 20.56 13.65
C SER A 251 -11.89 20.41 13.10
N SER A 252 -12.57 21.50 12.78
CA SER A 252 -13.94 21.53 12.25
C SER A 252 -14.02 21.79 10.75
N SER A 253 -12.90 22.06 10.07
CA SER A 253 -12.93 22.30 8.63
C SER A 253 -12.99 20.98 7.83
N PHE A 254 -13.76 20.97 6.75
CA PHE A 254 -13.84 19.84 5.81
C PHE A 254 -12.45 19.45 5.28
N ASP A 255 -11.62 20.43 4.94
CA ASP A 255 -10.26 20.21 4.44
C ASP A 255 -9.37 19.46 5.43
N TYR A 256 -9.51 19.75 6.74
CA TYR A 256 -8.76 19.04 7.78
C TYR A 256 -9.19 17.57 7.87
N ARG A 257 -10.48 17.29 7.87
CA ARG A 257 -11.03 15.91 7.92
C ARG A 257 -10.64 15.12 6.68
N GLN A 258 -10.72 15.73 5.50
CA GLN A 258 -10.28 15.11 4.24
C GLN A 258 -8.79 14.77 4.28
N LYS A 259 -7.94 15.69 4.73
CA LYS A 259 -6.50 15.47 4.88
C LYS A 259 -6.21 14.35 5.89
N GLN A 260 -6.91 14.33 7.02
CA GLN A 260 -6.78 13.27 8.02
C GLN A 260 -7.19 11.91 7.44
N TYR A 261 -8.29 11.85 6.71
CA TYR A 261 -8.72 10.64 6.03
C TYR A 261 -7.64 10.12 5.08
N LEU A 262 -7.08 10.98 4.22
CA LEU A 262 -6.02 10.60 3.26
C LEU A 262 -4.76 10.08 3.99
N ILE A 263 -4.36 10.73 5.08
CA ILE A 263 -3.22 10.28 5.89
C ILE A 263 -3.49 8.92 6.54
N ASP A 264 -4.68 8.69 7.04
CA ASP A 264 -5.02 7.43 7.72
C ASP A 264 -5.27 6.29 6.75
N SER A 265 -5.71 6.58 5.54
CA SER A 265 -5.99 5.59 4.49
C SER A 265 -4.84 5.38 3.50
N TRP A 266 -3.96 6.36 3.32
CA TRP A 266 -2.99 6.45 2.20
C TRP A 266 -3.65 6.40 0.81
N ASN A 267 -4.88 6.86 0.72
CA ASN A 267 -5.61 6.92 -0.54
C ASN A 267 -5.18 8.13 -1.39
N SER A 268 -3.92 8.11 -1.83
CA SER A 268 -3.33 9.14 -2.69
C SER A 268 -2.45 8.48 -3.75
N PRO A 269 -2.42 8.95 -5.00
CA PRO A 269 -1.60 8.40 -6.07
C PRO A 269 -0.11 8.36 -5.77
N VAL A 270 0.40 9.36 -5.03
CA VAL A 270 1.79 9.39 -4.57
C VAL A 270 1.84 9.54 -3.05
N VAL A 271 2.49 8.62 -2.38
CA VAL A 271 2.69 8.62 -0.93
C VAL A 271 4.18 8.69 -0.62
N LEU A 272 4.58 9.78 0.03
CA LEU A 272 5.94 10.00 0.50
C LEU A 272 5.97 9.70 1.99
N THR A 273 6.79 8.75 2.40
CA THR A 273 6.79 8.32 3.80
C THR A 273 8.16 7.83 4.27
N THR A 274 8.29 7.68 5.58
CA THR A 274 9.50 7.13 6.17
C THR A 274 9.44 5.60 6.26
N MET A 275 10.61 4.98 6.31
CA MET A 275 10.76 3.54 6.53
C MET A 275 10.08 3.06 7.81
N VAL A 276 10.03 3.92 8.85
CA VAL A 276 9.34 3.63 10.10
C VAL A 276 7.83 3.48 9.88
N GLN A 277 7.20 4.41 9.16
CA GLN A 277 5.76 4.35 8.87
C GLN A 277 5.42 3.18 7.95
N PHE A 278 6.28 2.90 6.98
CA PHE A 278 6.16 1.73 6.12
C PHE A 278 6.16 0.43 6.92
N PHE A 279 7.14 0.22 7.82
CA PHE A 279 7.17 -0.97 8.67
C PHE A 279 6.03 -1.01 9.69
N GLN A 280 5.58 0.13 10.20
CA GLN A 280 4.39 0.15 11.05
C GLN A 280 3.14 -0.32 10.28
N THR A 281 2.99 0.11 9.04
CA THR A 281 1.90 -0.36 8.16
C THR A 281 1.99 -1.86 7.89
N MET A 282 3.19 -2.40 7.76
CA MET A 282 3.40 -3.83 7.51
C MET A 282 3.20 -4.70 8.75
N PHE A 283 3.58 -4.22 9.97
CA PHE A 283 3.76 -5.09 11.13
C PHE A 283 2.98 -4.68 12.38
N LYS A 284 2.48 -3.45 12.49
CA LYS A 284 1.73 -2.99 13.68
C LYS A 284 0.24 -3.27 13.55
N ASP A 285 -0.41 -3.50 14.69
CA ASP A 285 -1.82 -3.85 14.85
C ASP A 285 -2.76 -2.63 15.00
N LYS A 286 -2.21 -1.42 15.08
CA LYS A 286 -3.01 -0.19 15.12
C LYS A 286 -3.94 -0.10 13.91
N SER A 287 -5.21 0.26 14.13
CA SER A 287 -6.25 0.29 13.09
C SER A 287 -5.85 1.06 11.83
N SER A 288 -5.26 2.25 11.97
CA SER A 288 -4.78 3.05 10.83
C SER A 288 -3.66 2.36 10.05
N ASN A 289 -2.76 1.61 10.71
CA ASN A 289 -1.70 0.87 10.05
C ASN A 289 -2.25 -0.33 9.25
N ILE A 290 -3.23 -1.04 9.82
CA ILE A 290 -3.89 -2.14 9.12
C ILE A 290 -4.64 -1.60 7.90
N ARG A 291 -5.37 -0.49 8.07
CA ARG A 291 -6.16 0.14 7.03
C ARG A 291 -5.36 0.49 5.77
N ARG A 292 -4.10 0.90 5.92
CA ARG A 292 -3.21 1.28 4.81
C ARG A 292 -2.68 0.11 3.99
N PHE A 293 -2.71 -1.11 4.53
CA PHE A 293 -1.99 -2.25 3.96
C PHE A 293 -2.44 -2.60 2.54
N HIS A 294 -3.74 -2.56 2.24
CA HIS A 294 -4.27 -2.86 0.91
C HIS A 294 -3.83 -1.87 -0.17
N GLN A 295 -3.37 -0.67 0.21
CA GLN A 295 -2.92 0.35 -0.73
C GLN A 295 -1.65 -0.04 -1.48
N PHE A 296 -0.90 -1.04 -0.98
CA PHE A 296 0.28 -1.56 -1.69
C PHE A 296 -0.07 -2.40 -2.93
N ILE A 297 -1.33 -2.84 -3.07
CA ILE A 297 -1.77 -3.59 -4.25
C ILE A 297 -1.59 -2.72 -5.49
N ASP A 298 -1.00 -3.30 -6.54
CA ASP A 298 -0.70 -2.62 -7.79
C ASP A 298 0.07 -1.31 -7.60
N GLY A 299 0.90 -1.24 -6.57
CA GLY A 299 1.76 -0.11 -6.27
C GLY A 299 3.17 -0.28 -6.80
N VAL A 300 3.82 0.86 -7.08
CA VAL A 300 5.28 0.95 -7.29
C VAL A 300 5.91 1.42 -5.98
N ILE A 301 6.78 0.62 -5.40
CA ILE A 301 7.43 0.93 -4.12
C ILE A 301 8.90 1.25 -4.38
N ILE A 302 9.28 2.51 -4.15
CA ILE A 302 10.66 2.97 -4.18
C ILE A 302 11.18 3.02 -2.75
N ILE A 303 12.23 2.27 -2.44
CA ILE A 303 12.89 2.30 -1.13
C ILE A 303 14.27 2.92 -1.32
N ASP A 304 14.41 4.15 -0.85
CA ASP A 304 15.68 4.86 -0.91
C ASP A 304 16.52 4.53 0.34
N GLU A 305 17.84 4.41 0.16
CA GLU A 305 18.80 4.09 1.21
C GLU A 305 18.47 2.75 1.95
N VAL A 306 18.10 1.71 1.20
CA VAL A 306 17.73 0.39 1.74
C VAL A 306 18.78 -0.24 2.65
N GLN A 307 20.07 0.14 2.49
CA GLN A 307 21.17 -0.32 3.34
C GLN A 307 21.07 0.19 4.79
N SER A 308 20.24 1.19 5.06
CA SER A 308 20.01 1.69 6.43
C SER A 308 19.09 0.77 7.26
N LEU A 309 18.56 -0.30 6.66
CA LEU A 309 17.70 -1.27 7.36
C LEU A 309 18.45 -1.97 8.48
N PRO A 310 17.88 -2.02 9.69
CA PRO A 310 18.44 -2.78 10.80
C PRO A 310 18.48 -4.28 10.48
N VAL A 311 19.56 -4.96 10.87
CA VAL A 311 19.78 -6.39 10.58
C VAL A 311 18.65 -7.27 11.11
N ASN A 312 18.06 -6.93 12.24
CA ASN A 312 16.98 -7.69 12.88
C ASN A 312 15.66 -7.67 12.09
N VAL A 313 15.46 -6.73 11.18
CA VAL A 313 14.24 -6.68 10.33
C VAL A 313 14.44 -7.30 8.95
N LEU A 314 15.69 -7.58 8.55
CA LEU A 314 16.01 -8.06 7.19
C LEU A 314 15.29 -9.36 6.81
N TYR A 315 15.13 -10.27 7.77
CA TYR A 315 14.43 -11.53 7.49
C TYR A 315 12.97 -11.29 7.13
N HIS A 316 12.25 -10.51 7.92
CA HIS A 316 10.84 -10.19 7.68
C HIS A 316 10.66 -9.29 6.45
N PHE A 317 11.60 -8.38 6.23
CA PHE A 317 11.64 -7.57 5.01
C PHE A 317 11.76 -8.44 3.75
N ASN A 318 12.66 -9.43 3.76
CA ASN A 318 12.81 -10.36 2.64
C ASN A 318 11.58 -11.24 2.42
N LEU A 319 10.87 -11.65 3.48
CA LEU A 319 9.61 -12.36 3.33
C LEU A 319 8.55 -11.45 2.70
N MET A 320 8.44 -10.22 3.20
CA MET A 320 7.50 -9.22 2.69
C MET A 320 7.71 -8.92 1.20
N MET A 321 8.95 -8.77 0.76
CA MET A 321 9.27 -8.47 -0.64
C MET A 321 8.90 -9.61 -1.61
N ASN A 322 8.56 -10.80 -1.10
CA ASN A 322 8.13 -11.94 -1.91
C ASN A 322 6.61 -12.18 -1.83
N PHE A 323 5.89 -11.40 -1.05
CA PHE A 323 4.43 -11.45 -0.94
C PHE A 323 3.78 -10.54 -1.97
#